data_945a857e013a6f326023865179d30f8d
#
_entry.id   945a857e013a6f326023865179d30f8d
#
_cell.length_a   1.000
_cell.length_b   1.000
_cell.length_c   1.000
_cell.angle_alpha   90.00
_cell.angle_beta   90.00
_cell.angle_gamma   90.00
#
_symmetry.space_group_name_H-M   'P 1'
#
loop_
_entity.id
_entity.type
_entity.pdbx_description
1 polymer ?
#
loop_
_entity_poly.entity_id
_entity_poly.type
_entity_poly.pdbx_seq_one_letter_code
_entity_poly.pdbx_strand_id
1 'polypeptide(L)'
;MLFRSLKAQMNADLLTDDLKKKRASNESFWLIGQPDVRLERIAKGEHKGKWRVVVEGFDYYNTKTGGLESGGSERIAVWMLDTDYDGRSLYPRQVFFPMAGENEGWARLAKNLKAEIDEDVIEAYRGTESLPFETGEHKRVAVKIVDDRGIESLKLLEVE
;
A
#
# COMPACT_ATOMS: atom_id res chain seq x y z
N MET A 1 29.77 1.55 12.97
CA MET A 1 29.33 1.38 11.57
C MET A 1 27.87 0.92 11.59
N LEU A 2 26.98 1.73 11.05
CA LEU A 2 25.56 1.34 10.95
C LEU A 2 25.39 0.52 9.67
N PHE A 3 25.13 -0.76 9.80
CA PHE A 3 24.76 -1.60 8.67
C PHE A 3 23.33 -1.27 8.24
N ARG A 4 23.16 -0.71 7.06
CA ARG A 4 21.85 -0.56 6.43
C ARG A 4 21.65 -1.72 5.47
N SER A 5 20.65 -2.55 5.73
CA SER A 5 20.22 -3.57 4.78
C SER A 5 19.19 -2.98 3.83
N LEU A 6 19.40 -3.19 2.53
CA LEU A 6 18.42 -2.87 1.49
C LEU A 6 17.72 -4.16 1.09
N LYS A 7 16.38 -4.09 1.01
CA LYS A 7 15.60 -5.19 0.44
C LYS A 7 15.51 -5.00 -1.05
N ALA A 8 15.79 -6.04 -1.81
CA ALA A 8 15.67 -6.04 -3.25
C ALA A 8 14.81 -7.20 -3.73
N GLN A 9 14.04 -6.97 -4.76
CA GLN A 9 13.25 -7.97 -5.45
C GLN A 9 13.78 -8.15 -6.86
N MET A 10 13.94 -9.41 -7.29
CA MET A 10 14.33 -9.71 -8.66
C MET A 10 13.18 -9.34 -9.63
N ASN A 11 13.52 -8.70 -10.73
CA ASN A 11 12.55 -8.39 -11.76
C ASN A 11 11.97 -9.70 -12.33
N ALA A 12 10.64 -9.84 -12.28
CA ALA A 12 9.93 -11.03 -12.75
C ALA A 12 10.17 -11.30 -14.25
N ASP A 13 10.44 -10.27 -15.02
CA ASP A 13 10.76 -10.37 -16.45
C ASP A 13 12.04 -11.17 -16.75
N LEU A 14 12.89 -11.36 -15.74
CA LEU A 14 14.06 -12.24 -15.84
C LEU A 14 13.70 -13.72 -15.97
N LEU A 15 12.50 -14.10 -15.59
CA LEU A 15 12.05 -15.48 -15.58
C LEU A 15 11.59 -15.96 -16.96
N THR A 16 11.37 -15.05 -17.92
CA THR A 16 10.90 -15.38 -19.27
C THR A 16 12.00 -15.12 -20.30
N ASP A 17 12.30 -16.14 -21.13
CA ASP A 17 13.38 -16.05 -22.13
C ASP A 17 13.12 -15.00 -23.22
N ASP A 18 11.87 -14.77 -23.57
CA ASP A 18 11.47 -13.78 -24.58
C ASP A 18 11.69 -12.33 -24.11
N LEU A 19 11.55 -12.08 -22.82
CA LEU A 19 11.78 -10.77 -22.22
C LEU A 19 13.26 -10.49 -21.98
N LYS A 20 14.08 -11.50 -21.76
CA LYS A 20 15.53 -11.36 -21.69
C LYS A 20 16.13 -10.74 -22.95
N LYS A 21 15.58 -11.05 -24.12
CA LYS A 21 16.04 -10.52 -25.43
C LYS A 21 15.62 -9.07 -25.67
N LYS A 22 14.59 -8.58 -24.98
CA LYS A 22 14.07 -7.21 -25.15
C LYS A 22 14.64 -6.21 -24.16
N ARG A 23 15.48 -6.65 -23.24
CA ARG A 23 16.01 -5.78 -22.19
C ARG A 23 17.04 -4.80 -22.73
N ALA A 24 16.68 -3.52 -22.67
CA ALA A 24 17.56 -2.42 -23.00
C ALA A 24 18.34 -1.86 -21.78
N SER A 25 18.10 -2.37 -20.57
CA SER A 25 18.67 -1.80 -19.35
C SER A 25 18.92 -2.85 -18.26
N ASN A 26 19.82 -2.53 -17.33
CA ASN A 26 20.22 -3.38 -16.19
C ASN A 26 19.15 -3.48 -15.09
N GLU A 27 17.89 -3.59 -15.43
CA GLU A 27 16.79 -3.69 -14.46
C GLU A 27 16.58 -5.11 -13.93
N SER A 28 17.67 -5.73 -13.46
CA SER A 28 17.61 -7.09 -12.92
C SER A 28 16.96 -7.15 -11.54
N PHE A 29 17.12 -6.09 -10.77
CA PHE A 29 16.62 -5.99 -9.40
C PHE A 29 15.98 -4.63 -9.17
N TRP A 30 14.89 -4.65 -8.41
CA TRP A 30 14.27 -3.45 -7.90
C TRP A 30 14.44 -3.40 -6.39
N LEU A 31 14.86 -2.26 -5.88
CA LEU A 31 14.93 -2.06 -4.45
C LEU A 31 13.53 -1.79 -3.90
N ILE A 32 13.18 -2.52 -2.85
CA ILE A 32 11.91 -2.36 -2.16
C ILE A 32 11.96 -1.04 -1.40
N GLY A 33 11.01 -0.17 -1.71
CA GLY A 33 10.87 1.11 -1.05
C GLY A 33 10.27 1.01 0.35
N GLN A 34 10.09 2.14 0.97
CA GLN A 34 9.43 2.25 2.27
C GLN A 34 8.10 2.99 2.11
N PRO A 35 7.01 2.46 2.65
CA PRO A 35 5.75 3.17 2.68
C PRO A 35 5.86 4.46 3.49
N ASP A 36 5.35 5.54 2.93
CA ASP A 36 5.13 6.78 3.66
C ASP A 36 3.72 6.78 4.20
N VAL A 37 3.62 6.44 5.49
CA VAL A 37 2.35 6.15 6.14
C VAL A 37 2.32 6.81 7.50
N ARG A 38 1.21 7.42 7.81
CA ARG A 38 0.93 8.11 9.06
C ARG A 38 -0.24 7.47 9.79
N LEU A 39 -0.09 7.28 11.10
CA LEU A 39 -1.16 6.87 11.98
C LEU A 39 -1.69 8.10 12.71
N GLU A 40 -2.98 8.32 12.63
CA GLU A 40 -3.65 9.48 13.24
C GLU A 40 -4.76 9.04 14.19
N ARG A 41 -4.84 9.73 15.33
CA ARG A 41 -5.99 9.60 16.24
C ARG A 41 -7.05 10.63 15.87
N ILE A 42 -8.27 10.18 15.65
CA ILE A 42 -9.38 11.05 15.28
C ILE A 42 -9.80 11.89 16.50
N ALA A 43 -9.63 13.21 16.39
CA ALA A 43 -9.83 14.14 17.49
C ALA A 43 -11.29 14.62 17.66
N LYS A 44 -12.11 14.54 16.61
CA LYS A 44 -13.46 15.11 16.57
C LYS A 44 -14.44 14.22 15.81
N GLY A 45 -15.74 14.45 16.03
CA GLY A 45 -16.81 13.78 15.30
C GLY A 45 -17.22 12.44 15.93
N GLU A 46 -18.03 11.70 15.20
CA GLU A 46 -18.61 10.43 15.61
C GLU A 46 -17.57 9.35 15.94
N HIS A 47 -16.43 9.39 15.22
CA HIS A 47 -15.34 8.43 15.39
C HIS A 47 -14.21 8.94 16.31
N LYS A 48 -14.49 9.96 17.14
CA LYS A 48 -13.51 10.49 18.08
C LYS A 48 -12.90 9.38 18.94
N GLY A 49 -11.58 9.38 19.03
CA GLY A 49 -10.82 8.40 19.81
C GLY A 49 -10.39 7.16 19.02
N LYS A 50 -11.00 6.89 17.88
CA LYS A 50 -10.55 5.85 16.95
C LYS A 50 -9.31 6.29 16.19
N TRP A 51 -8.69 5.35 15.52
CA TRP A 51 -7.51 5.56 14.71
C TRP A 51 -7.83 5.48 13.22
N ARG A 52 -7.02 6.12 12.43
CA ARG A 52 -6.98 5.93 10.98
C ARG A 52 -5.55 5.94 10.47
N VAL A 53 -5.32 5.29 9.37
CA VAL A 53 -4.05 5.30 8.62
C VAL A 53 -4.22 6.20 7.41
N VAL A 54 -3.23 7.04 7.16
CA VAL A 54 -3.12 7.85 5.95
C VAL A 54 -1.88 7.41 5.19
N VAL A 55 -2.05 7.01 3.94
CA VAL A 55 -0.97 6.64 3.03
C VAL A 55 -0.64 7.84 2.15
N GLU A 56 0.56 8.38 2.28
CA GLU A 56 1.01 9.56 1.52
C GLU A 56 1.75 9.16 0.24
N GLY A 57 2.30 7.95 0.21
CA GLY A 57 3.04 7.42 -0.91
C GLY A 57 4.03 6.36 -0.48
N PHE A 58 5.12 6.26 -1.21
CA PHE A 58 6.25 5.39 -0.88
C PHE A 58 7.55 5.93 -1.48
N ASP A 59 8.65 5.69 -0.81
CA ASP A 59 9.99 6.00 -1.31
C ASP A 59 10.63 4.75 -1.90
N TYR A 60 11.30 4.87 -3.01
CA TYR A 60 12.02 3.79 -3.66
C TYR A 60 13.35 4.27 -4.24
N TYR A 61 14.31 3.35 -4.32
CA TYR A 61 15.58 3.64 -4.97
C TYR A 61 15.48 3.34 -6.46
N ASN A 62 15.72 4.34 -7.28
CA ASN A 62 15.75 4.19 -8.73
C ASN A 62 17.15 3.79 -9.18
N THR A 63 17.30 2.54 -9.65
CA THR A 63 18.59 2.01 -10.08
C THR A 63 19.12 2.65 -11.36
N LYS A 64 18.26 3.29 -12.15
CA LYS A 64 18.68 4.01 -13.38
C LYS A 64 19.32 5.35 -13.05
N THR A 65 18.72 6.11 -12.15
CA THR A 65 19.19 7.44 -11.77
C THR A 65 20.19 7.40 -10.62
N GLY A 66 20.24 6.30 -9.87
CA GLY A 66 21.08 6.15 -8.68
C GLY A 66 20.61 6.96 -7.49
N GLY A 67 19.35 7.43 -7.52
CA GLY A 67 18.76 8.28 -6.48
C GLY A 67 17.55 7.68 -5.78
N LEU A 68 17.20 8.26 -4.65
CA LEU A 68 15.95 8.01 -3.98
C LEU A 68 14.85 8.84 -4.63
N GLU A 69 13.78 8.18 -5.01
CA GLU A 69 12.59 8.82 -5.59
C GLU A 69 11.36 8.49 -4.75
N SER A 70 10.37 9.39 -4.78
CA SER A 70 9.10 9.20 -4.12
C SER A 70 8.02 8.93 -5.16
N GLY A 71 7.23 7.91 -4.92
CA GLY A 71 5.97 7.65 -5.62
C GLY A 71 4.81 8.16 -4.79
N GLY A 72 3.94 8.96 -5.41
CA GLY A 72 2.71 9.39 -4.76
C GLY A 72 1.65 8.29 -4.74
N SER A 73 0.51 8.61 -4.15
CA SER A 73 -0.62 7.69 -4.04
C SER A 73 -1.16 7.21 -5.40
N GLU A 74 -0.98 8.02 -6.45
CA GLU A 74 -1.37 7.68 -7.82
C GLU A 74 -0.60 6.48 -8.41
N ARG A 75 0.51 6.09 -7.79
CA ARG A 75 1.32 4.93 -8.17
C ARG A 75 1.09 3.70 -7.28
N ILE A 76 0.12 3.76 -6.39
CA ILE A 76 -0.25 2.65 -5.51
C ILE A 76 -1.38 1.87 -6.17
N ALA A 77 -1.10 0.64 -6.59
CA ALA A 77 -2.12 -0.25 -7.17
C ALA A 77 -3.10 -0.75 -6.11
N VAL A 78 -2.57 -1.18 -4.98
CA VAL A 78 -3.35 -1.64 -3.84
C VAL A 78 -2.59 -1.40 -2.53
N TRP A 79 -3.29 -1.07 -1.47
CA TRP A 79 -2.73 -1.13 -0.13
C TRP A 79 -3.68 -1.81 0.84
N MET A 80 -3.11 -2.46 1.82
CA MET A 80 -3.80 -3.30 2.78
C MET A 80 -3.46 -2.88 4.18
N LEU A 81 -4.45 -2.88 5.06
CA LEU A 81 -4.31 -2.54 6.46
C LEU A 81 -4.71 -3.74 7.33
N ASP A 82 -3.79 -4.20 8.13
CA ASP A 82 -4.05 -5.06 9.27
C ASP A 82 -4.09 -4.18 10.53
N THR A 83 -5.25 -4.06 11.14
CA THR A 83 -5.48 -3.18 12.29
C THR A 83 -5.06 -3.78 13.63
N ASP A 84 -4.62 -5.04 13.64
CA ASP A 84 -4.20 -5.76 14.85
C ASP A 84 -3.14 -6.82 14.51
N TYR A 85 -1.99 -6.37 13.98
CA TYR A 85 -0.94 -7.24 13.49
C TYR A 85 -0.26 -8.03 14.61
N ASP A 86 -0.29 -9.35 14.50
CA ASP A 86 0.25 -10.28 15.49
C ASP A 86 1.79 -10.46 15.45
N GLY A 87 2.47 -9.83 14.49
CA GLY A 87 3.91 -9.93 14.31
C GLY A 87 4.35 -11.13 13.48
N ARG A 88 3.44 -11.93 12.94
CA ARG A 88 3.73 -13.15 12.17
C ARG A 88 3.22 -13.07 10.74
N SER A 89 1.93 -12.89 10.56
CA SER A 89 1.30 -12.85 9.25
C SER A 89 0.34 -11.69 9.12
N LEU A 90 0.37 -11.07 7.95
CA LEU A 90 -0.55 -9.99 7.61
C LEU A 90 -1.96 -10.58 7.39
N TYR A 91 -2.91 -10.08 8.16
CA TYR A 91 -4.33 -10.34 7.95
C TYR A 91 -5.04 -9.05 7.50
N PRO A 92 -5.25 -8.85 6.20
CA PRO A 92 -5.85 -7.61 5.70
C PRO A 92 -7.31 -7.50 6.17
N ARG A 93 -7.59 -6.49 6.98
CA ARG A 93 -8.95 -6.16 7.43
C ARG A 93 -9.59 -5.09 6.57
N GLN A 94 -8.74 -4.27 5.93
CA GLN A 94 -9.17 -3.27 4.97
C GLN A 94 -8.22 -3.30 3.75
N VAL A 95 -8.78 -3.19 2.56
CA VAL A 95 -8.03 -3.22 1.29
C VAL A 95 -8.50 -2.07 0.42
N PHE A 96 -7.55 -1.32 -0.16
CA PHE A 96 -7.82 -0.10 -0.92
C PHE A 96 -7.13 -0.14 -2.27
N PHE A 97 -7.75 0.51 -3.26
CA PHE A 97 -7.32 0.52 -4.66
C PHE A 97 -7.22 1.94 -5.22
N PRO A 98 -6.22 2.73 -4.85
CA PRO A 98 -6.10 4.14 -5.28
C PRO A 98 -6.04 4.32 -6.79
N MET A 99 -5.43 3.39 -7.52
CA MET A 99 -5.34 3.42 -8.97
C MET A 99 -6.61 2.94 -9.70
N ALA A 100 -7.62 2.48 -8.99
CA ALA A 100 -8.84 1.96 -9.62
C ALA A 100 -9.55 3.00 -10.50
N GLY A 101 -9.35 4.30 -10.23
CA GLY A 101 -9.82 5.39 -11.07
C GLY A 101 -11.31 5.32 -11.40
N GLU A 102 -11.73 6.12 -12.37
CA GLU A 102 -13.09 6.11 -12.91
C GLU A 102 -13.24 5.15 -14.12
N ASN A 103 -12.48 4.05 -14.12
CA ASN A 103 -12.58 3.10 -15.20
C ASN A 103 -13.89 2.27 -15.11
N GLU A 104 -14.29 1.71 -16.25
CA GLU A 104 -15.54 0.93 -16.34
C GLU A 104 -15.60 -0.26 -15.37
N GLY A 105 -14.45 -0.84 -15.06
CA GLY A 105 -14.36 -1.98 -14.13
C GLY A 105 -14.77 -1.61 -12.72
N TRP A 106 -14.27 -0.49 -12.22
CA TRP A 106 -14.64 0.01 -10.89
C TRP A 106 -16.09 0.45 -10.83
N ALA A 107 -16.56 1.21 -11.82
CA ALA A 107 -17.95 1.66 -11.90
C ALA A 107 -18.93 0.48 -11.93
N ARG A 108 -18.59 -0.59 -12.64
CA ARG A 108 -19.38 -1.82 -12.67
C ARG A 108 -19.40 -2.53 -11.33
N LEU A 109 -18.23 -2.65 -10.67
CA LEU A 109 -18.12 -3.26 -9.36
C LEU A 109 -18.92 -2.47 -8.32
N ALA A 110 -18.77 -1.15 -8.29
CA ALA A 110 -19.50 -0.26 -7.40
C ALA A 110 -21.02 -0.38 -7.60
N LYS A 111 -21.47 -0.42 -8.84
CA LYS A 111 -22.90 -0.62 -9.18
C LYS A 111 -23.44 -1.96 -8.66
N ASN A 112 -22.66 -3.02 -8.77
CA ASN A 112 -23.06 -4.34 -8.30
C ASN A 112 -23.08 -4.44 -6.78
N LEU A 113 -22.18 -3.74 -6.09
CA LEU A 113 -22.09 -3.73 -4.63
C LEU A 113 -23.05 -2.73 -3.96
N LYS A 114 -23.56 -1.76 -4.70
CA LYS A 114 -24.42 -0.67 -4.18
C LYS A 114 -25.69 -1.16 -3.44
N ALA A 115 -26.16 -2.35 -3.75
CA ALA A 115 -27.30 -2.96 -3.07
C ALA A 115 -26.96 -3.53 -1.68
N GLU A 116 -25.67 -3.78 -1.42
CA GLU A 116 -25.18 -4.45 -0.21
C GLU A 116 -24.26 -3.56 0.65
N ILE A 117 -23.65 -2.55 0.03
CA ILE A 117 -22.67 -1.66 0.69
C ILE A 117 -23.02 -0.21 0.35
N ASP A 118 -22.90 0.66 1.36
CA ASP A 118 -23.09 2.10 1.20
C ASP A 118 -22.12 2.68 0.16
N GLU A 119 -22.60 3.57 -0.69
CA GLU A 119 -21.83 4.19 -1.79
C GLU A 119 -20.61 4.94 -1.26
N ASP A 120 -20.74 5.66 -0.14
CA ASP A 120 -19.64 6.38 0.49
C ASP A 120 -18.53 5.43 0.97
N VAL A 121 -18.90 4.23 1.42
CA VAL A 121 -17.93 3.19 1.82
C VAL A 121 -17.23 2.61 0.59
N ILE A 122 -17.95 2.40 -0.51
CA ILE A 122 -17.35 1.92 -1.76
C ILE A 122 -16.32 2.92 -2.29
N GLU A 123 -16.64 4.21 -2.27
CA GLU A 123 -15.70 5.26 -2.69
C GLU A 123 -14.49 5.36 -1.76
N ALA A 124 -14.67 5.14 -0.45
CA ALA A 124 -13.55 5.12 0.49
C ALA A 124 -12.48 4.07 0.12
N TYR A 125 -12.85 2.95 -0.49
CA TYR A 125 -11.89 1.92 -0.94
C TYR A 125 -11.01 2.33 -2.12
N ARG A 126 -11.26 3.47 -2.72
CA ARG A 126 -10.35 4.10 -3.69
C ARG A 126 -9.41 5.11 -3.06
N GLY A 127 -9.54 5.31 -1.76
CA GLY A 127 -8.83 6.34 -1.03
C GLY A 127 -7.45 5.90 -0.53
N THR A 128 -6.81 6.88 0.05
CA THR A 128 -5.52 6.76 0.73
C THR A 128 -5.66 6.88 2.24
N GLU A 129 -6.87 7.01 2.73
CA GLU A 129 -7.22 7.02 4.15
C GLU A 129 -8.02 5.77 4.50
N SER A 130 -7.68 5.15 5.63
CA SER A 130 -8.44 3.99 6.12
C SER A 130 -9.78 4.39 6.71
N LEU A 131 -10.68 3.44 6.79
CA LEU A 131 -11.85 3.57 7.66
C LEU A 131 -11.37 3.63 9.12
N PRO A 132 -12.11 4.31 9.99
CA PRO A 132 -11.81 4.38 11.42
C PRO A 132 -11.78 3.00 12.07
N PHE A 133 -10.78 2.75 12.92
CA PHE A 133 -10.65 1.50 13.66
C PHE A 133 -10.24 1.72 15.10
N GLU A 134 -10.48 0.72 15.93
CA GLU A 134 -10.07 0.70 17.33
C GLU A 134 -8.73 -0.03 17.48
N THR A 135 -7.98 0.31 18.51
CA THR A 135 -6.75 -0.41 18.86
C THR A 135 -7.05 -1.86 19.15
N GLY A 136 -6.38 -2.77 18.46
CA GLY A 136 -6.47 -4.19 18.73
C GLY A 136 -5.62 -4.65 19.92
N GLU A 137 -5.65 -5.93 20.18
CA GLU A 137 -4.96 -6.56 21.32
C GLU A 137 -3.42 -6.41 21.22
N HIS A 138 -2.88 -6.51 20.00
CA HIS A 138 -1.44 -6.45 19.78
C HIS A 138 -0.87 -5.03 19.70
N LYS A 139 -1.73 -4.01 19.69
CA LYS A 139 -1.35 -2.59 19.62
C LYS A 139 -0.37 -2.27 18.48
N ARG A 140 -0.47 -2.99 17.40
CA ARG A 140 0.32 -2.80 16.18
C ARG A 140 -0.56 -2.89 14.95
N VAL A 141 -0.26 -2.05 14.00
CA VAL A 141 -0.87 -2.10 12.68
C VAL A 141 0.20 -2.37 11.63
N ALA A 142 -0.16 -3.07 10.58
CA ALA A 142 0.69 -3.32 9.43
C ALA A 142 0.05 -2.75 8.18
N VAL A 143 0.82 -1.99 7.43
CA VAL A 143 0.42 -1.44 6.14
C VAL A 143 1.29 -2.02 5.06
N LYS A 144 0.67 -2.76 4.12
CA LYS A 144 1.33 -3.30 2.95
C LYS A 144 0.90 -2.51 1.72
N ILE A 145 1.86 -2.05 0.95
CA ILE A 145 1.64 -1.35 -0.32
C ILE A 145 2.17 -2.21 -1.45
N VAL A 146 1.40 -2.31 -2.52
CA VAL A 146 1.82 -2.83 -3.81
C VAL A 146 1.76 -1.70 -4.82
N ASP A 147 2.89 -1.35 -5.40
CA ASP A 147 2.96 -0.25 -6.35
C ASP A 147 2.57 -0.67 -7.79
N ASP A 148 2.57 0.29 -8.70
CA ASP A 148 2.24 0.08 -10.13
C ASP A 148 3.21 -0.85 -10.87
N ARG A 149 4.35 -1.16 -10.28
CA ARG A 149 5.34 -2.14 -10.77
C ARG A 149 5.11 -3.55 -10.21
N GLY A 150 4.19 -3.72 -9.25
CA GLY A 150 3.94 -4.96 -8.52
C GLY A 150 4.92 -5.21 -7.36
N ILE A 151 5.68 -4.19 -6.94
CA ILE A 151 6.61 -4.32 -5.82
C ILE A 151 5.88 -4.09 -4.51
N GLU A 152 6.11 -4.99 -3.56
CA GLU A 152 5.50 -4.97 -2.24
C GLU A 152 6.42 -4.30 -1.23
N SER A 153 5.85 -3.48 -0.36
CA SER A 153 6.52 -2.91 0.80
C SER A 153 5.62 -2.97 2.02
N LEU A 154 6.21 -3.13 3.19
CA LEU A 154 5.50 -3.28 4.46
C LEU A 154 6.04 -2.27 5.47
N LYS A 155 5.12 -1.59 6.16
CA LYS A 155 5.43 -0.76 7.33
C LYS A 155 4.61 -1.19 8.53
N LEU A 156 5.27 -1.30 9.66
CA LEU A 156 4.66 -1.56 10.96
C LEU A 156 4.60 -0.26 11.76
N LEU A 157 3.47 -0.01 12.40
CA LEU A 157 3.25 1.14 13.25
C LEU A 157 2.71 0.67 14.60
N GLU A 158 3.21 1.23 15.69
CA GLU A 158 2.68 0.97 17.01
C GLU A 158 1.55 1.95 17.34
N VAL A 159 0.54 1.45 18.05
CA VAL A 159 -0.63 2.22 18.48
C VAL A 159 -0.48 2.46 19.97
N GLU A 160 -0.30 3.71 20.37
CA GLU A 160 -0.16 4.11 21.77
C GLU A 160 -1.50 4.28 22.50
#